data_e6a526d7f76b31639f260ff819f89ad3
#
_entry.id   e6a526d7f76b31639f260ff819f89ad3
#
_cell.length_a   1.000
_cell.length_b   1.000
_cell.length_c   1.000
_cell.angle_alpha   90.00
_cell.angle_beta   90.00
_cell.angle_gamma   90.00
#
_symmetry.space_group_name_H-M   'P 1'
#
loop_
_entity.id
_entity.type
_entity.pdbx_description
1 polymer ?
#
loop_
_entity_poly.entity_id
_entity_poly.type
_entity_poly.pdbx_seq_one_letter_code
_entity_poly.pdbx_strand_id
1 'polypeptide(L)'
;MKFLEKALLIACWFLLFGGISQAQSLTSPNGGGATSQPSGTNQRISFDFANLDVPIAGVAAGETVVFVGEPLNASVVVLSRLTGQQIGVLPPPPNGFAVPFIMHMVGPGRVAVLDAGGLPQPSPFVPVMPAIYEYTYGFGPGGFSATLVRTISFASVLIGFPEDFVRLDDGRYLMSDSILGSIWIAQPDGTITPGIVPQSFDPSDLIPTLAFCPTMPEVTVNGYPFLFTGSTLPGVSPLAVRRGTVYYYSPCARGIYSFPLAVLSNNQAPYQRASEISLVAPTPADIAVEELLDFSFNPYNNADPFLYAAQPLQLQVIRIDVTNGAREVLASGPQLFDFPSSLTFLHPGIPATELLVVSNQQERTPLTNDAVTQTTFHLPFVVAQVLVKP
;
A
#
# COMPACT_ATOMS: atom_id res chain seq x y z
N MET A 1 -11.89 -26.18 -9.06
CA MET A 1 -10.99 -26.22 -10.23
C MET A 1 -11.05 -24.94 -11.05
N LYS A 2 -12.17 -24.54 -11.63
CA LYS A 2 -12.25 -23.29 -12.45
C LYS A 2 -11.93 -21.97 -11.70
N PHE A 3 -12.06 -21.93 -10.38
CA PHE A 3 -11.75 -20.76 -9.57
C PHE A 3 -10.25 -20.64 -9.27
N LEU A 4 -9.61 -21.79 -8.97
CA LEU A 4 -8.16 -21.85 -8.84
C LEU A 4 -7.45 -21.49 -10.17
N GLU A 5 -8.05 -21.90 -11.31
CA GLU A 5 -7.56 -21.50 -12.63
C GLU A 5 -7.69 -19.99 -12.88
N LYS A 6 -8.75 -19.35 -12.39
CA LYS A 6 -8.90 -17.88 -12.49
C LYS A 6 -7.98 -17.12 -11.51
N ALA A 7 -7.85 -17.58 -10.27
CA ALA A 7 -6.89 -16.99 -9.31
C ALA A 7 -5.45 -17.21 -9.77
N LEU A 8 -5.12 -18.36 -10.35
CA LEU A 8 -3.84 -18.63 -11.00
C LEU A 8 -3.66 -17.79 -12.28
N LEU A 9 -4.73 -17.53 -13.04
CA LEU A 9 -4.71 -16.65 -14.20
C LEU A 9 -4.50 -15.19 -13.82
N ILE A 10 -5.08 -14.70 -12.74
CA ILE A 10 -4.85 -13.34 -12.24
C ILE A 10 -3.40 -13.23 -11.74
N ALA A 11 -2.90 -14.18 -10.99
CA ALA A 11 -1.49 -14.27 -10.63
C ALA A 11 -0.59 -14.44 -11.87
N CYS A 12 -1.00 -15.23 -12.90
CA CYS A 12 -0.29 -15.37 -14.15
C CYS A 12 -0.36 -14.13 -15.06
N TRP A 13 -1.39 -13.29 -14.98
CA TRP A 13 -1.48 -12.06 -15.78
C TRP A 13 -0.46 -11.01 -15.35
N PHE A 14 -0.15 -10.90 -14.06
CA PHE A 14 1.03 -10.13 -13.62
C PHE A 14 2.35 -10.66 -14.21
N LEU A 15 2.34 -11.85 -14.77
CA LEU A 15 3.50 -12.61 -15.19
C LEU A 15 3.77 -12.56 -16.71
N LEU A 16 2.83 -12.16 -17.53
CA LEU A 16 2.93 -12.30 -19.00
C LEU A 16 3.49 -11.04 -19.72
N PHE A 17 3.68 -9.92 -19.04
CA PHE A 17 4.12 -8.67 -19.69
C PHE A 17 5.47 -8.10 -19.19
N GLY A 18 6.32 -8.91 -18.57
CA GLY A 18 7.69 -8.55 -18.21
C GLY A 18 8.67 -8.34 -19.37
N GLY A 19 8.20 -7.98 -20.54
CA GLY A 19 9.03 -7.84 -21.72
C GLY A 19 8.95 -6.47 -22.39
N ILE A 20 9.27 -5.37 -21.68
CA ILE A 20 9.61 -4.10 -22.33
C ILE A 20 10.78 -3.44 -21.60
N SER A 21 11.98 -3.94 -21.83
CA SER A 21 13.18 -3.13 -21.64
C SER A 21 13.48 -2.43 -22.98
N GLN A 22 12.94 -1.25 -23.17
CA GLN A 22 13.50 -0.26 -24.08
C GLN A 22 13.42 1.09 -23.42
N ALA A 23 14.56 1.56 -22.94
CA ALA A 23 14.77 2.94 -22.57
C ALA A 23 14.52 3.81 -23.80
N GLN A 24 13.35 4.43 -23.90
CA GLN A 24 13.13 5.53 -24.81
C GLN A 24 13.58 6.81 -24.11
N SER A 25 14.60 7.41 -24.66
CA SER A 25 15.06 8.76 -24.33
C SER A 25 13.91 9.75 -24.53
N LEU A 26 13.28 10.19 -23.45
CA LEU A 26 12.25 11.23 -23.50
C LEU A 26 12.89 12.60 -23.26
N THR A 27 12.84 13.43 -24.27
CA THR A 27 13.20 14.86 -24.16
C THR A 27 12.11 15.60 -23.38
N SER A 28 12.52 16.24 -22.29
CA SER A 28 11.68 17.11 -21.46
C SER A 28 11.27 18.37 -22.23
N PRO A 29 10.00 18.76 -22.29
CA PRO A 29 9.60 20.10 -22.65
C PRO A 29 9.57 21.01 -21.42
N ASN A 30 10.49 21.95 -21.35
CA ASN A 30 10.42 23.09 -20.45
C ASN A 30 9.15 23.91 -20.69
N GLY A 31 8.34 24.12 -19.67
CA GLY A 31 7.18 24.98 -19.74
C GLY A 31 6.66 25.35 -18.35
N GLY A 32 7.31 26.30 -17.70
CA GLY A 32 6.77 26.93 -16.48
C GLY A 32 5.54 27.78 -16.82
N GLY A 33 4.41 27.50 -16.15
CA GLY A 33 3.21 28.31 -16.18
C GLY A 33 2.56 28.30 -14.82
N ALA A 34 2.80 29.34 -14.03
CA ALA A 34 2.05 29.59 -12.79
C ALA A 34 0.60 29.87 -13.16
N THR A 35 -0.33 28.99 -12.78
CA THR A 35 -1.78 29.25 -12.87
C THR A 35 -2.36 29.46 -11.50
N SER A 36 -3.16 30.51 -11.39
CA SER A 36 -3.86 31.01 -10.21
C SER A 36 -4.78 29.96 -9.59
N GLN A 37 -4.68 29.77 -8.27
CA GLN A 37 -5.57 28.93 -7.46
C GLN A 37 -7.01 29.43 -7.45
N PRO A 38 -8.01 28.53 -7.46
CA PRO A 38 -9.37 28.86 -7.04
C PRO A 38 -9.44 29.01 -5.51
N SER A 39 -9.95 30.17 -5.09
CA SER A 39 -10.20 30.48 -3.69
C SER A 39 -11.34 29.63 -3.14
N GLY A 40 -11.11 28.84 -2.08
CA GLY A 40 -12.23 28.34 -1.29
C GLY A 40 -12.10 26.97 -0.63
N THR A 41 -10.92 26.49 -0.30
CA THR A 41 -10.76 25.42 0.70
C THR A 41 -9.41 25.60 1.39
N ASN A 42 -9.35 25.33 2.69
CA ASN A 42 -8.13 25.40 3.50
C ASN A 42 -7.13 24.27 3.14
N GLN A 43 -6.80 24.12 1.88
CA GLN A 43 -5.80 23.16 1.41
C GLN A 43 -4.41 23.71 1.78
N ARG A 44 -3.77 23.09 2.73
CA ARG A 44 -2.37 23.34 3.06
C ARG A 44 -1.54 22.22 2.44
N ILE A 45 -1.15 22.42 1.20
CA ILE A 45 -0.17 21.59 0.57
C ILE A 45 1.16 22.25 0.75
N SER A 46 2.08 21.52 1.18
CA SER A 46 3.42 21.95 1.10
C SER A 46 4.10 21.43 -0.14
N PHE A 47 4.99 20.90 -0.52
CA PHE A 47 5.91 20.84 -1.62
C PHE A 47 6.02 19.42 -2.17
N ASP A 48 6.45 19.31 -3.42
CA ASP A 48 7.06 18.09 -3.93
C ASP A 48 8.27 17.78 -3.08
N PHE A 49 8.18 16.72 -2.28
CA PHE A 49 9.27 16.28 -1.42
C PHE A 49 10.41 15.66 -2.25
N ALA A 50 10.05 14.84 -3.22
CA ALA A 50 10.99 14.21 -4.15
C ALA A 50 10.31 13.95 -5.49
N ASN A 51 11.13 13.98 -6.54
CA ASN A 51 10.77 13.65 -7.92
C ASN A 51 11.61 12.44 -8.36
N LEU A 52 10.95 11.39 -8.82
CA LEU A 52 11.57 10.15 -9.26
C LEU A 52 11.20 9.85 -10.71
N ASP A 53 12.11 9.26 -11.46
CA ASP A 53 11.95 9.01 -12.90
C ASP A 53 11.38 7.62 -13.20
N VAL A 54 10.99 6.89 -12.19
CA VAL A 54 10.45 5.52 -12.28
C VAL A 54 9.18 5.37 -11.46
N PRO A 55 8.28 4.45 -11.82
CA PRO A 55 7.09 4.16 -11.03
C PRO A 55 7.43 3.76 -9.60
N ILE A 56 6.74 4.38 -8.64
CA ILE A 56 6.95 4.22 -7.22
C ILE A 56 5.71 3.63 -6.55
N ALA A 57 5.94 2.86 -5.48
CA ALA A 57 4.89 2.36 -4.61
C ALA A 57 5.43 2.25 -3.18
N GLY A 58 4.58 2.38 -2.19
CA GLY A 58 4.96 2.31 -0.79
C GLY A 58 5.94 3.38 -0.34
N VAL A 59 5.75 3.90 0.85
CA VAL A 59 6.66 4.86 1.47
C VAL A 59 6.75 4.63 2.97
N ALA A 60 7.97 4.71 3.52
CA ALA A 60 8.19 4.69 4.96
C ALA A 60 9.17 5.78 5.36
N ALA A 61 8.86 6.54 6.42
CA ALA A 61 9.69 7.65 6.88
C ALA A 61 10.28 7.39 8.26
N GLY A 62 11.61 7.35 8.34
CA GLY A 62 12.37 7.34 9.59
C GLY A 62 12.78 8.77 10.02
N GLU A 63 13.63 8.86 11.04
CA GLU A 63 14.07 10.15 11.57
C GLU A 63 14.86 10.99 10.56
N THR A 64 15.67 10.36 9.73
CA THR A 64 16.60 11.03 8.81
C THR A 64 16.46 10.61 7.36
N VAL A 65 15.69 9.55 7.09
CA VAL A 65 15.54 8.94 5.76
C VAL A 65 14.09 8.69 5.42
N VAL A 66 13.83 8.61 4.12
CA VAL A 66 12.58 8.13 3.54
C VAL A 66 12.90 6.98 2.60
N PHE A 67 12.20 5.89 2.74
CA PHE A 67 12.26 4.72 1.85
C PHE A 67 11.12 4.79 0.87
N VAL A 68 11.40 4.54 -0.40
CA VAL A 68 10.41 4.51 -1.48
C VAL A 68 10.64 3.27 -2.34
N GLY A 69 9.60 2.49 -2.55
CA GLY A 69 9.64 1.30 -3.41
C GLY A 69 9.61 1.68 -4.89
N GLU A 70 10.39 0.99 -5.69
CA GLU A 70 10.39 1.04 -7.15
C GLU A 70 10.07 -0.36 -7.70
N PRO A 71 8.79 -0.75 -7.77
CA PRO A 71 8.40 -2.12 -8.12
C PRO A 71 8.94 -2.60 -9.46
N LEU A 72 8.96 -1.72 -10.47
CA LEU A 72 9.45 -2.08 -11.81
C LEU A 72 10.97 -2.22 -11.89
N ASN A 73 11.70 -1.57 -10.97
CA ASN A 73 13.16 -1.70 -10.84
C ASN A 73 13.57 -2.77 -9.83
N ALA A 74 12.60 -3.41 -9.17
CA ALA A 74 12.86 -4.37 -8.11
C ALA A 74 13.83 -3.80 -7.06
N SER A 75 13.63 -2.54 -6.65
CA SER A 75 14.51 -1.81 -5.75
C SER A 75 13.75 -0.99 -4.71
N VAL A 76 14.45 -0.59 -3.66
CA VAL A 76 13.95 0.37 -2.66
C VAL A 76 15.00 1.47 -2.53
N VAL A 77 14.67 2.66 -3.00
CA VAL A 77 15.56 3.83 -2.88
C VAL A 77 15.42 4.46 -1.51
N VAL A 78 16.52 5.08 -1.07
CA VAL A 78 16.62 5.77 0.20
C VAL A 78 16.90 7.24 -0.05
N LEU A 79 15.98 8.10 0.38
CA LEU A 79 16.05 9.53 0.22
C LEU A 79 16.45 10.19 1.55
N SER A 80 17.18 11.28 1.47
CA SER A 80 17.39 12.18 2.60
C SER A 80 16.07 12.83 2.99
N ARG A 81 15.65 12.68 4.23
CA ARG A 81 14.44 13.37 4.73
C ARG A 81 14.56 14.90 4.66
N LEU A 82 15.76 15.43 4.76
CA LEU A 82 16.00 16.86 4.73
C LEU A 82 15.91 17.48 3.33
N THR A 83 16.36 16.73 2.30
CA THR A 83 16.56 17.30 0.96
C THR A 83 15.75 16.59 -0.15
N GLY A 84 15.12 15.46 0.15
CA GLY A 84 14.47 14.61 -0.85
C GLY A 84 15.45 13.90 -1.82
N GLN A 85 16.75 14.17 -1.73
CA GLN A 85 17.73 13.58 -2.62
C GLN A 85 18.01 12.13 -2.27
N GLN A 86 18.24 11.31 -3.28
CA GLN A 86 18.64 9.93 -3.09
C GLN A 86 20.05 9.86 -2.45
N ILE A 87 20.16 9.11 -1.38
CA ILE A 87 21.39 8.91 -0.59
C ILE A 87 21.82 7.44 -0.52
N GLY A 88 21.01 6.54 -1.04
CA GLY A 88 21.30 5.12 -1.06
C GLY A 88 20.19 4.27 -1.65
N VAL A 89 20.37 2.96 -1.55
CA VAL A 89 19.39 1.93 -1.92
C VAL A 89 19.47 0.85 -0.84
N LEU A 90 18.35 0.22 -0.48
CA LEU A 90 18.40 -0.97 0.37
C LEU A 90 19.10 -2.11 -0.35
N PRO A 91 20.03 -2.82 0.31
CA PRO A 91 20.62 -4.00 -0.27
C PRO A 91 19.51 -5.03 -0.57
N PRO A 92 19.51 -5.63 -1.78
CA PRO A 92 18.50 -6.61 -2.11
C PRO A 92 18.62 -7.84 -1.21
N PRO A 93 17.50 -8.55 -0.94
CA PRO A 93 17.57 -9.85 -0.27
C PRO A 93 18.30 -10.87 -1.14
N PRO A 94 18.68 -12.06 -0.63
CA PRO A 94 19.50 -13.04 -1.35
C PRO A 94 18.98 -13.43 -2.75
N ASN A 95 17.65 -13.40 -2.94
CA ASN A 95 17.02 -13.72 -4.23
C ASN A 95 16.64 -12.47 -5.05
N GLY A 96 17.08 -11.27 -4.61
CA GLY A 96 16.58 -9.99 -5.14
C GLY A 96 15.18 -9.65 -4.61
N PHE A 97 14.78 -8.40 -4.83
CA PHE A 97 13.36 -8.04 -4.74
C PHE A 97 12.66 -8.48 -6.04
N ALA A 98 11.38 -8.79 -5.96
CA ALA A 98 10.54 -8.96 -7.15
C ALA A 98 9.66 -7.71 -7.34
N VAL A 99 8.78 -7.43 -6.38
CA VAL A 99 7.87 -6.29 -6.38
C VAL A 99 7.83 -5.69 -4.96
N PRO A 100 8.81 -4.86 -4.56
CA PRO A 100 8.79 -4.18 -3.28
C PRO A 100 7.65 -3.15 -3.29
N PHE A 101 6.56 -3.47 -2.59
CA PHE A 101 5.27 -2.82 -2.77
C PHE A 101 4.88 -1.91 -1.61
N ILE A 102 4.91 -2.39 -0.37
CA ILE A 102 4.55 -1.64 0.83
C ILE A 102 5.71 -1.65 1.83
N MET A 103 5.85 -0.57 2.56
CA MET A 103 6.90 -0.44 3.57
C MET A 103 6.38 0.24 4.82
N HIS A 104 6.83 -0.25 5.98
CA HIS A 104 6.54 0.38 7.26
C HIS A 104 7.77 0.48 8.14
N MET A 105 7.87 1.58 8.89
CA MET A 105 8.82 1.65 9.99
C MET A 105 8.37 0.71 11.10
N VAL A 106 9.26 -0.19 11.51
CA VAL A 106 8.96 -1.22 12.51
C VAL A 106 9.73 -1.03 13.81
N GLY A 107 10.34 0.11 13.97
CA GLY A 107 11.09 0.57 15.14
C GLY A 107 12.15 1.60 14.76
N PRO A 108 12.81 2.22 15.75
CA PRO A 108 13.94 3.11 15.50
C PRO A 108 15.03 2.43 14.70
N GLY A 109 15.45 3.02 13.57
CA GLY A 109 16.48 2.45 12.70
C GLY A 109 16.10 1.12 12.04
N ARG A 110 14.80 0.80 11.94
CA ARG A 110 14.30 -0.45 11.35
C ARG A 110 13.15 -0.20 10.39
N VAL A 111 13.25 -0.77 9.20
CA VAL A 111 12.21 -0.75 8.17
C VAL A 111 11.89 -2.18 7.74
N ALA A 112 10.62 -2.45 7.49
CA ALA A 112 10.16 -3.68 6.86
C ALA A 112 9.57 -3.37 5.48
N VAL A 113 9.85 -4.24 4.51
CA VAL A 113 9.42 -4.15 3.13
C VAL A 113 8.61 -5.39 2.80
N LEU A 114 7.36 -5.21 2.38
CA LEU A 114 6.57 -6.27 1.76
C LEU A 114 6.92 -6.33 0.28
N ASP A 115 7.47 -7.47 -0.11
CA ASP A 115 7.63 -7.85 -1.50
C ASP A 115 6.43 -8.71 -1.90
N ALA A 116 5.63 -8.24 -2.83
CA ALA A 116 4.44 -8.96 -3.26
C ALA A 116 4.76 -10.26 -4.01
N GLY A 117 6.04 -10.50 -4.28
CA GLY A 117 6.49 -11.64 -5.05
C GLY A 117 6.24 -11.45 -6.55
N GLY A 118 6.46 -12.51 -7.30
CA GLY A 118 6.29 -12.48 -8.75
C GLY A 118 7.17 -13.51 -9.43
N LEU A 119 7.16 -13.49 -10.76
CA LEU A 119 8.09 -14.28 -11.55
C LEU A 119 9.34 -13.44 -11.86
N PRO A 120 10.55 -13.91 -11.52
CA PRO A 120 11.76 -13.24 -11.91
C PRO A 120 11.91 -13.21 -13.43
N GLN A 121 12.37 -12.08 -13.97
CA GLN A 121 12.70 -11.92 -15.38
C GLN A 121 14.22 -12.10 -15.56
N PRO A 122 14.77 -12.66 -16.61
CA PRO A 122 14.27 -13.74 -17.46
C PRO A 122 14.80 -15.11 -17.02
N SER A 123 14.09 -16.14 -17.38
CA SER A 123 14.34 -17.60 -17.25
C SER A 123 15.71 -18.12 -16.72
N PRO A 124 15.76 -19.19 -15.88
CA PRO A 124 14.63 -20.07 -15.57
C PRO A 124 13.74 -19.51 -14.46
N PHE A 125 12.43 -19.57 -14.68
CA PHE A 125 11.43 -19.03 -13.77
C PHE A 125 11.45 -19.71 -12.41
N VAL A 126 12.07 -19.09 -11.44
CA VAL A 126 11.85 -19.42 -10.04
C VAL A 126 10.86 -18.38 -9.51
N PRO A 127 9.64 -18.78 -9.14
CA PRO A 127 8.69 -17.83 -8.55
C PRO A 127 9.31 -17.23 -7.28
N VAL A 128 9.40 -15.91 -7.20
CA VAL A 128 9.70 -15.24 -5.94
C VAL A 128 8.41 -15.21 -5.14
N MET A 129 8.40 -15.95 -4.04
CA MET A 129 7.23 -15.99 -3.16
C MET A 129 7.13 -14.68 -2.38
N PRO A 130 5.90 -14.23 -2.05
CA PRO A 130 5.70 -13.08 -1.19
C PRO A 130 6.49 -13.21 0.11
N ALA A 131 7.09 -12.10 0.55
CA ALA A 131 7.87 -12.07 1.76
C ALA A 131 7.89 -10.68 2.40
N ILE A 132 8.08 -10.63 3.71
CA ILE A 132 8.43 -9.41 4.43
C ILE A 132 9.93 -9.47 4.75
N TYR A 133 10.66 -8.44 4.32
CA TYR A 133 12.09 -8.27 4.57
C TYR A 133 12.30 -7.16 5.60
N GLU A 134 12.91 -7.47 6.73
CA GLU A 134 13.18 -6.51 7.80
C GLU A 134 14.66 -6.13 7.80
N TYR A 135 14.93 -4.83 7.75
CA TYR A 135 16.28 -4.26 7.73
C TYR A 135 16.51 -3.39 8.97
N THR A 136 17.73 -3.45 9.49
CA THR A 136 18.30 -2.37 10.29
C THR A 136 19.06 -1.43 9.38
N TYR A 137 19.02 -0.13 9.69
CA TYR A 137 19.77 0.87 8.92
C TYR A 137 20.41 1.91 9.84
N GLY A 138 21.39 2.61 9.31
CA GLY A 138 22.10 3.69 10.02
C GLY A 138 23.03 4.46 9.10
N PHE A 139 23.75 5.41 9.72
CA PHE A 139 24.76 6.22 9.07
C PHE A 139 26.11 6.02 9.73
N GLY A 140 27.12 5.79 8.90
CA GLY A 140 28.52 5.69 9.30
C GLY A 140 29.40 6.66 8.50
N PRO A 141 30.72 6.58 8.65
CA PRO A 141 31.67 7.39 7.88
C PRO A 141 31.51 7.23 6.35
N GLY A 142 31.00 6.07 5.90
CA GLY A 142 30.72 5.79 4.47
C GLY A 142 29.32 6.21 3.99
N GLY A 143 28.53 6.92 4.81
CA GLY A 143 27.18 7.31 4.47
C GLY A 143 26.11 6.33 4.98
N PHE A 144 25.00 6.21 4.25
CA PHE A 144 23.91 5.29 4.54
C PHE A 144 24.35 3.84 4.43
N SER A 145 23.90 3.01 5.35
CA SER A 145 24.06 1.55 5.31
C SER A 145 22.83 0.85 5.86
N ALA A 146 22.51 -0.33 5.33
CA ALA A 146 21.44 -1.17 5.84
C ALA A 146 21.85 -2.65 5.80
N THR A 147 21.26 -3.44 6.71
CA THR A 147 21.50 -4.88 6.80
C THR A 147 20.17 -5.59 6.93
N LEU A 148 19.93 -6.60 6.08
CA LEU A 148 18.80 -7.51 6.20
C LEU A 148 18.96 -8.33 7.49
N VAL A 149 18.01 -8.22 8.39
CA VAL A 149 18.06 -8.92 9.70
C VAL A 149 17.02 -10.03 9.81
N ARG A 150 16.00 -10.01 8.97
CA ARG A 150 14.95 -11.03 9.01
C ARG A 150 14.25 -11.15 7.65
N THR A 151 13.90 -12.38 7.29
CA THR A 151 13.02 -12.71 6.17
C THR A 151 11.84 -13.53 6.68
N ILE A 152 10.63 -13.12 6.37
CA ILE A 152 9.40 -13.84 6.65
C ILE A 152 8.80 -14.24 5.32
N SER A 153 8.91 -15.50 4.95
CA SER A 153 8.42 -16.03 3.68
C SER A 153 7.01 -16.61 3.85
N PHE A 154 6.12 -16.27 2.93
CA PHE A 154 4.77 -16.82 2.86
C PHE A 154 4.66 -18.08 1.97
N ALA A 155 5.79 -18.70 1.62
CA ALA A 155 5.83 -19.89 0.75
C ALA A 155 5.11 -21.12 1.33
N SER A 156 4.83 -21.15 2.64
CA SER A 156 4.15 -22.26 3.32
C SER A 156 2.62 -22.15 3.27
N VAL A 157 2.06 -21.06 2.76
CA VAL A 157 0.62 -20.82 2.74
C VAL A 157 0.18 -20.34 1.35
N LEU A 158 -1.10 -20.53 1.04
CA LEU A 158 -1.67 -20.04 -0.20
C LEU A 158 -1.97 -18.54 -0.04
N ILE A 159 -1.31 -17.72 -0.83
CA ILE A 159 -1.50 -16.28 -0.94
C ILE A 159 -1.96 -15.95 -2.34
N GLY A 160 -3.02 -15.15 -2.47
CA GLY A 160 -3.48 -14.61 -3.74
C GLY A 160 -2.71 -13.35 -4.12
N PHE A 161 -2.83 -12.30 -3.31
CA PHE A 161 -2.05 -11.07 -3.42
C PHE A 161 -1.90 -10.42 -2.04
N PRO A 162 -0.67 -10.33 -1.50
CA PRO A 162 -0.41 -9.64 -0.25
C PRO A 162 -0.52 -8.12 -0.49
N GLU A 163 -1.51 -7.50 0.13
CA GLU A 163 -1.82 -6.09 -0.11
C GLU A 163 -1.12 -5.16 0.87
N ASP A 164 -1.14 -5.53 2.15
CA ASP A 164 -0.55 -4.70 3.20
C ASP A 164 -0.16 -5.57 4.41
N PHE A 165 0.66 -4.99 5.29
CA PHE A 165 1.06 -5.63 6.54
C PHE A 165 1.22 -4.62 7.67
N VAL A 166 1.09 -5.06 8.89
CA VAL A 166 1.37 -4.27 10.08
C VAL A 166 2.15 -5.08 11.10
N ARG A 167 3.18 -4.48 11.70
CA ARG A 167 3.92 -5.09 12.81
C ARG A 167 3.22 -4.80 14.13
N LEU A 168 3.04 -5.83 14.93
CA LEU A 168 2.50 -5.75 16.29
C LEU A 168 3.62 -5.52 17.32
N ASP A 169 3.25 -5.01 18.51
CA ASP A 169 4.20 -4.74 19.60
C ASP A 169 4.94 -5.98 20.09
N ASP A 170 4.31 -7.16 19.97
CA ASP A 170 4.91 -8.45 20.34
C ASP A 170 5.82 -9.06 19.28
N GLY A 171 6.03 -8.36 18.16
CA GLY A 171 6.91 -8.76 17.08
C GLY A 171 6.28 -9.63 16.00
N ARG A 172 4.99 -9.97 16.12
CA ARG A 172 4.20 -10.58 15.06
C ARG A 172 3.93 -9.58 13.95
N TYR A 173 3.59 -10.09 12.77
CA TYR A 173 3.06 -9.30 11.67
C TYR A 173 1.66 -9.80 11.30
N LEU A 174 0.76 -8.91 11.00
CA LEU A 174 -0.47 -9.21 10.27
C LEU A 174 -0.24 -8.85 8.81
N MET A 175 -0.78 -9.66 7.91
CA MET A 175 -0.74 -9.40 6.47
C MET A 175 -2.13 -9.64 5.88
N SER A 176 -2.61 -8.73 5.05
CA SER A 176 -3.84 -8.88 4.28
C SER A 176 -3.56 -9.56 2.93
N ASP A 177 -4.48 -10.42 2.51
CA ASP A 177 -4.52 -11.03 1.19
C ASP A 177 -5.81 -10.60 0.49
N SER A 178 -5.70 -9.67 -0.43
CA SER A 178 -6.84 -9.01 -1.06
C SER A 178 -7.56 -9.89 -2.10
N ILE A 179 -6.92 -10.93 -2.62
CA ILE A 179 -7.56 -11.85 -3.58
C ILE A 179 -8.25 -13.01 -2.86
N LEU A 180 -7.61 -13.62 -1.90
CA LEU A 180 -8.21 -14.75 -1.18
C LEU A 180 -9.07 -14.32 0.02
N GLY A 181 -9.09 -13.01 0.34
CA GLY A 181 -9.92 -12.48 1.43
C GLY A 181 -9.48 -13.01 2.79
N SER A 182 -8.20 -12.89 3.11
CA SER A 182 -7.63 -13.49 4.31
C SER A 182 -6.74 -12.50 5.06
N ILE A 183 -6.65 -12.70 6.38
CA ILE A 183 -5.65 -12.05 7.23
C ILE A 183 -4.77 -13.13 7.83
N TRP A 184 -3.47 -13.07 7.55
CA TRP A 184 -2.47 -14.01 8.02
C TRP A 184 -1.66 -13.42 9.16
N ILE A 185 -1.11 -14.29 10.03
CA ILE A 185 -0.24 -13.91 11.14
C ILE A 185 1.13 -14.53 10.90
N ALA A 186 2.16 -13.70 10.78
CA ALA A 186 3.54 -14.16 10.83
C ALA A 186 4.06 -14.06 12.27
N GLN A 187 4.46 -15.18 12.85
CA GLN A 187 5.00 -15.26 14.20
C GLN A 187 6.45 -14.71 14.25
N PRO A 188 6.95 -14.35 15.44
CA PRO A 188 8.33 -13.89 15.58
C PRO A 188 9.39 -14.88 15.10
N ASP A 189 9.11 -16.18 15.11
CA ASP A 189 9.99 -17.24 14.59
C ASP A 189 9.90 -17.43 13.06
N GLY A 190 9.03 -16.69 12.37
CA GLY A 190 8.79 -16.80 10.93
C GLY A 190 7.68 -17.78 10.54
N THR A 191 7.07 -18.49 11.49
CA THR A 191 5.93 -19.37 11.22
C THR A 191 4.72 -18.55 10.81
N ILE A 192 4.03 -18.97 9.73
CA ILE A 192 2.80 -18.35 9.28
C ILE A 192 1.61 -19.15 9.79
N THR A 193 0.67 -18.46 10.45
CA THR A 193 -0.55 -19.04 10.98
C THR A 193 -1.78 -18.27 10.49
N PRO A 194 -2.94 -18.93 10.35
CA PRO A 194 -4.16 -18.24 9.92
C PRO A 194 -4.67 -17.32 11.03
N GLY A 195 -4.91 -16.05 10.67
CA GLY A 195 -5.58 -15.06 11.50
C GLY A 195 -7.09 -15.15 11.34
N ILE A 196 -7.62 -14.52 10.29
CA ILE A 196 -9.01 -14.67 9.84
C ILE A 196 -8.95 -15.15 8.39
N VAL A 197 -9.38 -16.39 8.16
CA VAL A 197 -9.27 -17.06 6.86
C VAL A 197 -10.59 -17.80 6.63
N PRO A 198 -11.18 -17.77 5.42
CA PRO A 198 -12.39 -18.49 5.11
C PRO A 198 -12.23 -20.00 5.34
N GLN A 199 -13.34 -20.70 5.56
CA GLN A 199 -13.32 -22.15 5.80
C GLN A 199 -12.82 -22.90 4.55
N SER A 200 -13.20 -22.44 3.40
CA SER A 200 -12.65 -22.83 2.09
C SER A 200 -12.61 -21.59 1.18
N PHE A 201 -11.94 -21.73 0.04
CA PHE A 201 -11.94 -20.67 -0.98
C PHE A 201 -13.04 -20.84 -2.03
N ASP A 202 -14.07 -21.65 -1.75
CA ASP A 202 -15.28 -21.64 -2.53
C ASP A 202 -16.04 -20.33 -2.34
N PRO A 203 -16.67 -19.75 -3.37
CA PRO A 203 -17.36 -18.46 -3.27
C PRO A 203 -18.41 -18.38 -2.16
N SER A 204 -19.03 -19.52 -1.80
CA SER A 204 -20.05 -19.59 -0.72
C SER A 204 -19.46 -19.54 0.68
N ASP A 205 -18.18 -19.84 0.84
CA ASP A 205 -17.50 -19.90 2.12
C ASP A 205 -16.61 -18.66 2.39
N LEU A 206 -16.50 -17.76 1.41
CA LEU A 206 -15.75 -16.52 1.56
C LEU A 206 -16.39 -15.63 2.63
N ILE A 207 -15.54 -14.95 3.39
CA ILE A 207 -15.96 -13.97 4.40
C ILE A 207 -16.34 -12.68 3.67
N PRO A 208 -17.62 -12.26 3.65
CA PRO A 208 -18.08 -11.15 2.80
C PRO A 208 -17.32 -9.83 3.01
N THR A 209 -16.87 -9.57 4.25
CA THR A 209 -16.13 -8.35 4.60
C THR A 209 -14.66 -8.40 4.24
N LEU A 210 -14.13 -9.56 3.85
CA LEU A 210 -12.74 -9.75 3.44
C LEU A 210 -12.62 -10.10 1.95
N ALA A 211 -13.70 -10.64 1.35
CA ALA A 211 -13.69 -11.18 0.01
C ALA A 211 -13.57 -10.10 -1.08
N PHE A 212 -12.99 -10.46 -2.20
CA PHE A 212 -13.00 -9.65 -3.41
C PHE A 212 -14.38 -9.67 -4.10
N CYS A 213 -14.68 -8.64 -4.91
CA CYS A 213 -15.85 -8.66 -5.80
C CYS A 213 -15.46 -9.18 -7.19
N PRO A 214 -16.33 -10.01 -7.79
CA PRO A 214 -16.07 -10.54 -9.12
C PRO A 214 -16.21 -9.50 -10.25
N THR A 215 -16.76 -8.32 -9.94
CA THR A 215 -17.01 -7.27 -10.93
C THR A 215 -16.79 -5.89 -10.33
N MET A 216 -16.18 -5.02 -11.10
CA MET A 216 -16.03 -3.59 -10.82
C MET A 216 -16.57 -2.79 -12.00
N PRO A 217 -17.41 -1.76 -11.79
CA PRO A 217 -17.74 -0.82 -12.86
C PRO A 217 -16.50 0.01 -13.24
N GLU A 218 -16.36 0.33 -14.53
CA GLU A 218 -15.38 1.31 -14.98
C GLU A 218 -15.67 2.67 -14.36
N VAL A 219 -14.64 3.36 -13.89
CA VAL A 219 -14.69 4.73 -13.38
C VAL A 219 -13.71 5.60 -14.14
N THR A 220 -13.78 6.92 -13.98
CA THR A 220 -12.80 7.84 -14.56
C THR A 220 -11.92 8.40 -13.46
N VAL A 221 -10.62 8.25 -13.59
CA VAL A 221 -9.60 8.75 -12.66
C VAL A 221 -8.67 9.67 -13.42
N ASN A 222 -8.54 10.92 -13.01
CA ASN A 222 -7.69 11.93 -13.67
C ASN A 222 -7.90 12.02 -15.20
N GLY A 223 -9.13 11.84 -15.67
CA GLY A 223 -9.48 11.84 -17.09
C GLY A 223 -9.20 10.52 -17.84
N TYR A 224 -8.67 9.51 -17.15
CA TYR A 224 -8.45 8.17 -17.70
C TYR A 224 -9.57 7.23 -17.28
N PRO A 225 -10.07 6.37 -18.17
CA PRO A 225 -10.91 5.25 -17.78
C PRO A 225 -10.08 4.32 -16.89
N PHE A 226 -10.67 3.85 -15.79
CA PHE A 226 -10.01 2.95 -14.87
C PHE A 226 -10.89 1.77 -14.52
N LEU A 227 -10.33 0.59 -14.69
CA LEU A 227 -10.92 -0.70 -14.37
C LEU A 227 -9.82 -1.61 -13.85
N PHE A 228 -9.87 -2.01 -12.61
CA PHE A 228 -8.83 -2.89 -12.04
C PHE A 228 -8.62 -4.13 -12.90
N THR A 229 -7.36 -4.53 -13.04
CA THR A 229 -6.96 -5.72 -13.78
C THR A 229 -7.76 -6.93 -13.35
N GLY A 230 -8.34 -7.63 -14.34
CA GLY A 230 -9.30 -8.71 -14.12
C GLY A 230 -10.72 -8.23 -13.80
N SER A 231 -11.00 -6.92 -13.94
CA SER A 231 -12.31 -6.31 -13.70
C SER A 231 -12.90 -6.62 -12.32
N THR A 232 -12.03 -6.82 -11.32
CA THR A 232 -12.41 -7.17 -9.94
C THR A 232 -12.08 -6.04 -8.98
N LEU A 233 -12.85 -5.90 -7.90
CA LEU A 233 -12.41 -5.11 -6.75
C LEU A 233 -11.68 -6.01 -5.77
N PRO A 234 -10.55 -5.56 -5.20
CA PRO A 234 -9.86 -6.30 -4.16
C PRO A 234 -10.75 -6.53 -2.94
N GLY A 235 -10.40 -7.51 -2.15
CA GLY A 235 -11.02 -7.80 -0.86
C GLY A 235 -10.42 -6.93 0.24
N VAL A 236 -10.01 -7.57 1.35
CA VAL A 236 -9.33 -6.87 2.43
C VAL A 236 -8.08 -6.17 1.92
N SER A 237 -8.06 -4.84 2.04
CA SER A 237 -6.97 -3.96 1.60
C SER A 237 -6.27 -3.37 2.83
N PRO A 238 -5.83 -2.10 2.91
CA PRO A 238 -4.86 -1.69 3.90
C PRO A 238 -5.24 -2.06 5.34
N LEU A 239 -4.21 -2.30 6.13
CA LEU A 239 -4.29 -2.66 7.54
C LEU A 239 -3.73 -1.53 8.42
N ALA A 240 -4.37 -1.28 9.55
CA ALA A 240 -3.78 -0.50 10.62
C ALA A 240 -4.16 -1.09 11.97
N VAL A 241 -3.29 -0.92 12.96
CA VAL A 241 -3.56 -1.37 14.34
C VAL A 241 -3.42 -0.20 15.30
N ARG A 242 -4.39 -0.06 16.17
CA ARG A 242 -4.36 0.94 17.22
C ARG A 242 -5.07 0.44 18.48
N ARG A 243 -4.42 0.57 19.63
CA ARG A 243 -4.98 0.24 20.95
C ARG A 243 -5.64 -1.16 21.00
N GLY A 244 -4.99 -2.16 20.40
CA GLY A 244 -5.52 -3.51 20.38
C GLY A 244 -6.69 -3.75 19.44
N THR A 245 -6.97 -2.83 18.52
CA THR A 245 -7.97 -2.97 17.47
C THR A 245 -7.29 -2.94 16.11
N VAL A 246 -7.63 -3.89 15.26
CA VAL A 246 -7.23 -3.95 13.85
C VAL A 246 -8.30 -3.25 13.02
N TYR A 247 -7.88 -2.39 12.11
CA TYR A 247 -8.73 -1.71 11.14
C TYR A 247 -8.30 -2.12 9.74
N TYR A 248 -9.27 -2.27 8.84
CA TYR A 248 -9.03 -2.53 7.43
C TYR A 248 -10.15 -1.94 6.57
N TYR A 249 -9.88 -1.74 5.30
CA TYR A 249 -10.88 -1.36 4.32
C TYR A 249 -11.23 -2.55 3.44
N SER A 250 -12.50 -2.65 3.05
CA SER A 250 -12.97 -3.60 2.05
C SER A 250 -13.74 -2.85 0.96
N PRO A 251 -13.14 -2.68 -0.23
CA PRO A 251 -13.81 -2.06 -1.38
C PRO A 251 -15.09 -2.77 -1.74
N CYS A 252 -15.08 -4.10 -1.69
CA CYS A 252 -16.22 -4.94 -2.00
C CYS A 252 -17.35 -4.79 -0.98
N ALA A 253 -17.06 -4.88 0.31
CA ALA A 253 -18.03 -4.71 1.37
C ALA A 253 -18.35 -3.22 1.67
N ARG A 254 -17.71 -2.29 0.93
CA ARG A 254 -17.96 -0.85 0.94
C ARG A 254 -17.85 -0.21 2.33
N GLY A 255 -16.69 -0.40 2.97
CA GLY A 255 -16.51 0.22 4.28
C GLY A 255 -15.18 -0.08 4.96
N ILE A 256 -14.94 0.66 6.02
CA ILE A 256 -13.89 0.41 6.99
C ILE A 256 -14.45 -0.48 8.08
N TYR A 257 -13.75 -1.55 8.36
CA TYR A 257 -14.11 -2.55 9.36
C TYR A 257 -13.03 -2.63 10.44
N SER A 258 -13.41 -3.18 11.58
CA SER A 258 -12.46 -3.45 12.66
C SER A 258 -12.81 -4.72 13.41
N PHE A 259 -11.80 -5.26 14.09
CA PHE A 259 -11.97 -6.34 15.06
C PHE A 259 -10.92 -6.22 16.18
N PRO A 260 -11.20 -6.72 17.40
CA PRO A 260 -10.23 -6.75 18.48
C PRO A 260 -9.04 -7.64 18.14
N LEU A 261 -7.81 -7.18 18.33
CA LEU A 261 -6.59 -7.95 18.08
C LEU A 261 -6.56 -9.27 18.90
N ALA A 262 -7.17 -9.26 20.08
CA ALA A 262 -7.27 -10.45 20.95
C ALA A 262 -8.01 -11.62 20.30
N VAL A 263 -8.89 -11.36 19.33
CA VAL A 263 -9.60 -12.40 18.56
C VAL A 263 -8.64 -13.34 17.85
N LEU A 264 -7.50 -12.82 17.40
CA LEU A 264 -6.49 -13.61 16.70
C LEU A 264 -5.78 -14.66 17.58
N SER A 265 -5.89 -14.52 18.90
CA SER A 265 -5.28 -15.41 19.90
C SER A 265 -6.29 -16.28 20.63
N ASN A 266 -7.58 -16.20 20.30
CA ASN A 266 -8.61 -17.05 20.89
C ASN A 266 -8.60 -18.47 20.28
N ASN A 267 -9.32 -19.39 20.93
CA ASN A 267 -9.40 -20.80 20.52
C ASN A 267 -10.44 -21.05 19.40
N GLN A 268 -11.03 -20.00 18.82
CA GLN A 268 -11.98 -20.15 17.72
C GLN A 268 -11.24 -20.57 16.44
N ALA A 269 -11.94 -21.32 15.58
CA ALA A 269 -11.42 -21.57 14.25
C ALA A 269 -11.28 -20.26 13.46
N PRO A 270 -10.27 -20.12 12.58
CA PRO A 270 -9.96 -18.86 11.90
C PRO A 270 -11.17 -18.22 11.19
N TYR A 271 -12.02 -19.01 10.54
CA TYR A 271 -13.23 -18.50 9.87
C TYR A 271 -14.30 -18.00 10.85
N GLN A 272 -14.37 -18.55 12.06
CA GLN A 272 -15.34 -18.14 13.08
C GLN A 272 -15.01 -16.77 13.69
N ARG A 273 -13.75 -16.37 13.65
CA ARG A 273 -13.28 -15.05 14.13
C ARG A 273 -13.89 -13.90 13.34
N ALA A 274 -14.39 -14.16 12.14
CA ALA A 274 -15.09 -13.18 11.33
C ALA A 274 -16.38 -12.64 11.99
N SER A 275 -16.96 -13.36 12.94
CA SER A 275 -18.11 -12.88 13.72
C SER A 275 -17.81 -11.66 14.60
N GLU A 276 -16.56 -11.41 14.89
CA GLU A 276 -16.10 -10.27 15.71
C GLU A 276 -15.82 -9.01 14.87
N ILE A 277 -15.99 -9.09 13.55
CA ILE A 277 -15.80 -7.97 12.64
C ILE A 277 -16.99 -7.02 12.74
N SER A 278 -16.70 -5.73 12.89
CA SER A 278 -17.69 -4.67 12.99
C SER A 278 -17.42 -3.57 11.96
N LEU A 279 -18.48 -2.99 11.39
CA LEU A 279 -18.40 -1.82 10.51
C LEU A 279 -18.08 -0.58 11.35
N VAL A 280 -17.03 0.16 10.97
CA VAL A 280 -16.60 1.43 11.57
C VAL A 280 -17.18 2.61 10.79
N ALA A 281 -16.96 2.60 9.47
CA ALA A 281 -17.40 3.68 8.59
C ALA A 281 -17.79 3.11 7.22
N PRO A 282 -19.05 3.30 6.77
CA PRO A 282 -19.45 2.90 5.42
C PRO A 282 -18.79 3.82 4.37
N THR A 283 -18.61 3.31 3.16
CA THR A 283 -18.35 4.15 1.98
C THR A 283 -19.50 5.13 1.80
N PRO A 284 -19.23 6.42 1.57
CA PRO A 284 -20.28 7.41 1.29
C PRO A 284 -21.17 6.97 0.11
N ALA A 285 -22.48 7.23 0.24
CA ALA A 285 -23.48 6.76 -0.72
C ALA A 285 -23.34 7.41 -2.12
N ASP A 286 -22.75 8.59 -2.19
CA ASP A 286 -22.45 9.33 -3.43
C ASP A 286 -21.18 8.86 -4.14
N ILE A 287 -20.36 8.01 -3.51
CA ILE A 287 -19.18 7.41 -4.12
C ILE A 287 -19.56 6.03 -4.68
N ALA A 288 -19.63 5.92 -5.99
CA ALA A 288 -19.98 4.66 -6.67
C ALA A 288 -18.98 3.55 -6.40
N VAL A 289 -17.69 3.87 -6.55
CA VAL A 289 -16.55 2.98 -6.23
C VAL A 289 -15.58 3.76 -5.37
N GLU A 290 -15.23 3.19 -4.24
CA GLU A 290 -14.17 3.71 -3.37
C GLU A 290 -13.06 2.66 -3.27
N GLU A 291 -11.84 3.14 -3.20
CA GLU A 291 -10.70 2.37 -2.79
C GLU A 291 -9.85 3.18 -1.82
N LEU A 292 -9.34 2.51 -0.82
CA LEU A 292 -8.36 3.06 0.12
C LEU A 292 -7.16 2.14 0.08
N LEU A 293 -5.99 2.65 -0.37
CA LEU A 293 -4.82 1.82 -0.64
C LEU A 293 -3.82 1.76 0.52
N ASP A 294 -3.85 2.71 1.41
CA ASP A 294 -2.95 2.72 2.57
C ASP A 294 -3.63 3.37 3.77
N PHE A 295 -3.29 2.87 4.95
CA PHE A 295 -3.80 3.31 6.24
C PHE A 295 -2.68 3.67 7.21
N SER A 296 -2.80 4.81 7.85
CA SER A 296 -1.91 5.17 8.95
C SER A 296 -2.66 5.88 10.07
N PHE A 297 -2.41 5.47 11.29
CA PHE A 297 -2.68 6.29 12.46
C PHE A 297 -1.48 7.18 12.74
N ASN A 298 -1.72 8.35 13.33
CA ASN A 298 -0.62 9.19 13.79
C ASN A 298 0.16 8.47 14.93
N PRO A 299 1.39 7.99 14.67
CA PRO A 299 2.15 7.24 15.66
C PRO A 299 2.69 8.12 16.79
N TYR A 300 2.63 9.44 16.64
CA TYR A 300 3.17 10.42 17.57
C TYR A 300 2.08 11.05 18.45
N ASN A 301 0.81 10.79 18.16
CA ASN A 301 -0.31 11.27 18.95
C ASN A 301 -1.34 10.17 19.21
N ASN A 302 -1.16 9.45 20.30
CA ASN A 302 -2.11 8.40 20.67
C ASN A 302 -3.53 8.93 21.02
N ALA A 303 -3.72 10.22 21.24
CA ALA A 303 -5.03 10.80 21.49
C ALA A 303 -5.81 11.09 20.20
N ASP A 304 -5.12 11.20 19.06
CA ASP A 304 -5.71 11.46 17.74
C ASP A 304 -6.65 10.32 17.33
N PRO A 305 -7.98 10.50 17.16
CA PRO A 305 -8.90 9.44 16.80
C PRO A 305 -8.91 9.11 15.30
N PHE A 306 -8.11 9.80 14.50
CA PHE A 306 -8.20 9.72 13.06
C PHE A 306 -7.34 8.62 12.46
N LEU A 307 -7.94 7.87 11.55
CA LEU A 307 -7.28 7.02 10.57
C LEU A 307 -7.09 7.82 9.29
N TYR A 308 -5.87 7.89 8.80
CA TYR A 308 -5.50 8.61 7.58
C TYR A 308 -5.41 7.61 6.43
N ALA A 309 -5.92 7.99 5.25
CA ALA A 309 -6.03 7.10 4.11
C ALA A 309 -5.71 7.80 2.78
N ALA A 310 -5.03 7.08 1.89
CA ALA A 310 -4.91 7.43 0.48
C ALA A 310 -6.14 6.91 -0.28
N GLN A 311 -6.82 7.81 -1.01
CA GLN A 311 -8.03 7.52 -1.77
C GLN A 311 -7.80 7.81 -3.26
N PRO A 312 -7.25 6.85 -4.01
CA PRO A 312 -6.73 7.07 -5.37
C PRO A 312 -7.81 7.43 -6.38
N LEU A 313 -8.97 6.79 -6.33
CA LEU A 313 -10.03 7.01 -7.32
C LEU A 313 -10.64 8.42 -7.24
N GLN A 314 -10.50 9.09 -6.10
CA GLN A 314 -10.92 10.47 -5.86
C GLN A 314 -9.74 11.45 -5.87
N LEU A 315 -8.51 10.99 -6.12
CA LEU A 315 -7.27 11.78 -6.12
C LEU A 315 -7.11 12.62 -4.85
N GLN A 316 -7.24 11.98 -3.68
CA GLN A 316 -7.21 12.71 -2.42
C GLN A 316 -6.64 11.89 -1.26
N VAL A 317 -6.29 12.62 -0.20
CA VAL A 317 -5.96 12.07 1.12
C VAL A 317 -7.05 12.51 2.08
N ILE A 318 -7.56 11.56 2.84
CA ILE A 318 -8.62 11.79 3.81
C ILE A 318 -8.18 11.39 5.22
N ARG A 319 -8.89 11.89 6.22
CA ARG A 319 -8.89 11.30 7.55
C ARG A 319 -10.31 10.89 7.97
N ILE A 320 -10.39 9.82 8.73
CA ILE A 320 -11.62 9.22 9.19
C ILE A 320 -11.59 9.13 10.71
N ASP A 321 -12.54 9.74 11.39
CA ASP A 321 -12.73 9.57 12.83
C ASP A 321 -13.27 8.15 13.09
N VAL A 322 -12.45 7.27 13.65
CA VAL A 322 -12.86 5.89 13.91
C VAL A 322 -13.89 5.73 15.02
N THR A 323 -14.22 6.80 15.74
CA THR A 323 -15.23 6.76 16.80
C THR A 323 -16.65 6.98 16.29
N ASN A 324 -16.81 7.66 15.17
CA ASN A 324 -18.11 8.04 14.61
C ASN A 324 -18.24 7.88 13.08
N GLY A 325 -17.14 7.50 12.40
CA GLY A 325 -17.11 7.32 10.95
C GLY A 325 -17.07 8.62 10.14
N ALA A 326 -16.95 9.78 10.77
CA ALA A 326 -16.87 11.07 10.07
C ALA A 326 -15.59 11.18 9.23
N ARG A 327 -15.71 11.74 8.03
CA ARG A 327 -14.61 11.86 7.07
C ARG A 327 -14.30 13.32 6.76
N GLU A 328 -13.03 13.62 6.57
CA GLU A 328 -12.55 14.94 6.16
C GLU A 328 -11.48 14.79 5.08
N VAL A 329 -11.60 15.55 4.00
CA VAL A 329 -10.58 15.65 2.95
C VAL A 329 -9.49 16.60 3.42
N LEU A 330 -8.25 16.11 3.47
CA LEU A 330 -7.08 16.88 3.87
C LEU A 330 -6.44 17.58 2.67
N ALA A 331 -6.35 16.87 1.56
CA ALA A 331 -5.79 17.38 0.31
C ALA A 331 -6.41 16.61 -0.86
N SER A 332 -6.62 17.29 -1.99
CA SER A 332 -7.20 16.68 -3.18
C SER A 332 -6.80 17.41 -4.47
N GLY A 333 -6.91 16.71 -5.57
CA GLY A 333 -6.80 17.24 -6.92
C GLY A 333 -5.64 16.67 -7.74
N PRO A 334 -5.80 16.65 -9.06
CA PRO A 334 -4.85 16.03 -9.99
C PRO A 334 -3.50 16.76 -10.09
N GLN A 335 -3.41 18.02 -9.60
CA GLN A 335 -2.14 18.74 -9.53
C GLN A 335 -1.24 18.27 -8.41
N LEU A 336 -1.79 17.50 -7.47
CA LEU A 336 -1.12 17.05 -6.26
C LEU A 336 -0.92 15.55 -6.27
N PHE A 337 -1.93 14.86 -6.74
CA PHE A 337 -2.01 13.42 -6.69
C PHE A 337 -2.38 12.88 -8.06
N ASP A 338 -1.55 11.99 -8.54
CA ASP A 338 -1.81 11.19 -9.72
C ASP A 338 -1.87 9.73 -9.28
N PHE A 339 -3.02 9.32 -8.70
CA PHE A 339 -3.28 8.06 -8.04
C PHE A 339 -2.49 7.89 -6.72
N PRO A 340 -2.86 8.60 -5.63
CA PRO A 340 -2.20 8.45 -4.33
C PRO A 340 -2.39 7.03 -3.79
N SER A 341 -1.28 6.33 -3.53
CA SER A 341 -1.29 4.89 -3.25
C SER A 341 -0.71 4.51 -1.89
N SER A 342 0.17 5.33 -1.33
CA SER A 342 0.76 5.06 -0.02
C SER A 342 1.02 6.34 0.73
N LEU A 343 0.96 6.27 2.06
CA LEU A 343 1.21 7.41 2.93
C LEU A 343 1.95 7.01 4.21
N THR A 344 2.74 7.93 4.74
CA THR A 344 3.42 7.74 6.02
C THR A 344 3.57 9.06 6.75
N PHE A 345 3.53 9.02 8.09
CA PHE A 345 3.81 10.20 8.90
C PHE A 345 5.30 10.49 8.93
N LEU A 346 5.65 11.76 8.73
CA LEU A 346 6.98 12.24 9.05
C LEU A 346 7.14 12.36 10.56
N HIS A 347 8.31 11.94 11.07
CA HIS A 347 8.64 12.10 12.48
C HIS A 347 8.61 13.59 12.87
N PRO A 348 7.89 13.99 13.92
CA PRO A 348 7.75 15.40 14.27
C PRO A 348 9.08 16.00 14.72
N GLY A 349 9.59 16.90 13.92
CA GLY A 349 10.65 17.82 14.35
C GLY A 349 10.12 19.17 14.83
N ILE A 350 8.80 19.37 15.09
CA ILE A 350 8.10 20.58 15.61
C ILE A 350 6.67 20.67 15.01
N PRO A 351 5.70 21.38 15.60
CA PRO A 351 4.34 20.97 15.95
C PRO A 351 3.37 20.67 14.79
N ALA A 352 3.78 20.69 13.55
CA ALA A 352 2.92 20.27 12.43
C ALA A 352 3.18 18.80 12.10
N THR A 353 2.16 17.99 12.23
CA THR A 353 2.20 16.62 11.72
C THR A 353 2.13 16.65 10.21
N GLU A 354 3.05 15.98 9.55
CA GLU A 354 3.17 15.96 8.10
C GLU A 354 3.06 14.51 7.61
N LEU A 355 2.35 14.33 6.51
CA LEU A 355 2.27 13.08 5.77
C LEU A 355 3.10 13.19 4.49
N LEU A 356 3.87 12.16 4.17
CA LEU A 356 4.33 11.91 2.82
C LEU A 356 3.32 11.01 2.11
N VAL A 357 3.04 11.33 0.87
CA VAL A 357 2.09 10.61 0.01
C VAL A 357 2.75 10.30 -1.32
N VAL A 358 2.76 9.04 -1.69
CA VAL A 358 3.24 8.57 -2.99
C VAL A 358 2.08 8.49 -3.96
N SER A 359 2.28 9.00 -5.18
CA SER A 359 1.37 8.79 -6.31
C SER A 359 2.04 7.89 -7.35
N ASN A 360 1.41 6.76 -7.67
CA ASN A 360 2.01 5.72 -8.51
C ASN A 360 1.50 5.69 -9.97
N GLN A 361 0.55 6.55 -10.33
CA GLN A 361 -0.05 6.65 -11.67
C GLN A 361 -0.60 5.30 -12.19
N GLN A 362 -1.18 4.52 -11.30
CA GLN A 362 -1.65 3.17 -11.59
C GLN A 362 -2.73 3.15 -12.68
N GLU A 363 -3.53 4.20 -12.79
CA GLU A 363 -4.56 4.37 -13.83
C GLU A 363 -3.98 4.46 -15.25
N ARG A 364 -2.67 4.68 -15.39
CA ARG A 364 -1.98 4.87 -16.68
C ARG A 364 -1.25 3.64 -17.19
N THR A 365 -1.36 2.52 -16.50
CA THR A 365 -0.67 1.29 -16.88
C THR A 365 -1.61 0.11 -17.10
N PRO A 366 -1.47 -0.65 -18.19
CA PRO A 366 -2.25 -1.86 -18.39
C PRO A 366 -1.93 -3.00 -17.41
N LEU A 367 -0.88 -2.85 -16.59
CA LEU A 367 -0.58 -3.81 -15.52
C LEU A 367 -1.67 -3.82 -14.44
N THR A 368 -2.33 -2.69 -14.23
CA THR A 368 -3.28 -2.49 -13.13
C THR A 368 -4.62 -1.91 -13.60
N ASN A 369 -4.72 -1.55 -14.88
CA ASN A 369 -5.91 -0.95 -15.48
C ASN A 369 -6.27 -1.62 -16.81
N ASP A 370 -7.28 -2.48 -16.82
CA ASP A 370 -7.77 -3.18 -18.01
C ASP A 370 -8.38 -2.24 -19.07
N ALA A 371 -8.72 -1.00 -18.69
CA ALA A 371 -9.30 -0.02 -19.61
C ALA A 371 -8.23 0.67 -20.50
N VAL A 372 -6.94 0.51 -20.22
CA VAL A 372 -5.86 1.10 -21.03
C VAL A 372 -5.02 0.00 -21.68
N THR A 373 -4.54 0.29 -22.89
CA THR A 373 -3.74 -0.67 -23.68
C THR A 373 -2.26 -0.33 -23.75
N GLN A 374 -1.88 0.86 -23.32
CA GLN A 374 -0.50 1.35 -23.35
C GLN A 374 -0.19 2.18 -22.12
N THR A 375 1.00 2.02 -21.57
CA THR A 375 1.49 2.84 -20.47
C THR A 375 1.75 4.28 -20.93
N THR A 376 1.24 5.26 -20.18
CA THR A 376 1.36 6.69 -20.48
C THR A 376 1.81 7.49 -19.27
N PHE A 377 2.79 7.02 -18.53
CA PHE A 377 3.29 7.72 -17.35
C PHE A 377 3.70 9.15 -17.62
N HIS A 378 3.38 10.03 -16.70
CA HIS A 378 3.86 11.41 -16.67
C HIS A 378 5.00 11.53 -15.66
N LEU A 379 6.17 11.93 -16.13
CA LEU A 379 7.32 12.18 -15.28
C LEU A 379 7.32 13.62 -14.76
N PRO A 380 7.84 13.83 -13.55
CA PRO A 380 8.33 12.84 -12.60
C PRO A 380 7.22 12.18 -11.79
N PHE A 381 7.51 11.03 -11.18
CA PHE A 381 6.67 10.50 -10.09
C PHE A 381 6.94 11.32 -8.83
N VAL A 382 5.88 11.71 -8.14
CA VAL A 382 5.96 12.68 -7.04
C VAL A 382 5.71 12.01 -5.71
N VAL A 383 6.58 12.30 -4.73
CA VAL A 383 6.29 12.14 -3.31
C VAL A 383 5.83 13.48 -2.78
N ALA A 384 4.55 13.63 -2.50
CA ALA A 384 3.97 14.87 -2.01
C ALA A 384 4.01 14.93 -0.48
N GLN A 385 4.13 16.14 0.06
CA GLN A 385 4.03 16.41 1.50
C GLN A 385 2.72 17.12 1.81
N VAL A 386 1.95 16.56 2.75
CA VAL A 386 0.65 17.08 3.18
C VAL A 386 0.71 17.48 4.65
N LEU A 387 0.34 18.71 4.96
CA LEU A 387 0.25 19.19 6.34
C LEU A 387 -1.06 18.74 6.98
N VAL A 388 -0.97 18.03 8.09
CA VAL A 388 -2.09 17.67 8.93
C VAL A 388 -2.21 18.67 10.07
N LYS A 389 -3.33 19.36 10.16
CA LYS A 389 -3.60 20.21 11.33
C LYS A 389 -3.78 19.33 12.56
N PRO A 390 -3.22 19.71 13.71
CA PRO A 390 -3.51 19.07 14.98
C PRO A 390 -4.99 19.10 15.33
#